data_277456ee60dba4dc04ac44a5fb7bffdb
#
_entry.id   277456ee60dba4dc04ac44a5fb7bffdb
#
_cell.length_a   1.000
_cell.length_b   1.000
_cell.length_c   1.000
_cell.angle_alpha   90.00
_cell.angle_beta   90.00
_cell.angle_gamma   90.00
#
_symmetry.space_group_name_H-M   'P 1'
#
loop_
_entity.id
_entity.type
_entity.pdbx_description
1 polymer ?
#
loop_
_entity_poly.entity_id
_entity_poly.type
_entity_poly.pdbx_seq_one_letter_code
_entity_poly.pdbx_strand_id
1 'polypeptide(L)'
;MADAQPVIFVGGLGRSGSTLLERLLGEIPGVTALGEVVHLWARGVRADEPCGCGQAFSRCAFWTKVGARAFGYWRESRAVMLLRLRSRVDRTRRIPGFALGLVTREAELAEYVSAYMRIYAAAAEVADARVVIDSSKHASLAYCLSATMDLRVVHMVRDPRAVAASWRRRVRRPEDGRPMARWPPARTALHWLAQNLAFEVLRWRGVQVIRVHYEDLIAQPVTTLTGLAAELRLTDSPECLDFIDERKARLGVAHTVSGNPMRFAVGHIEFRDRHATLPARQRWLVTALTWPLLLLYGYPLAY
;
A
#
# COMPACT_ATOMS: atom_id res chain seq x y z
N MET A 1 0.79 11.80 -27.11
CA MET A 1 0.53 10.77 -26.08
C MET A 1 0.05 11.54 -24.87
N ALA A 2 -1.16 11.28 -24.37
CA ALA A 2 -1.60 11.89 -23.11
C ALA A 2 -0.61 11.46 -22.03
N ASP A 3 -0.10 12.42 -21.26
CA ASP A 3 0.79 12.13 -20.14
C ASP A 3 0.15 11.08 -19.24
N ALA A 4 0.85 9.97 -19.06
CA ALA A 4 0.34 8.87 -18.23
C ALA A 4 0.15 9.38 -16.80
N GLN A 5 -1.01 9.13 -16.20
CA GLN A 5 -1.34 9.51 -14.82
C GLN A 5 -0.24 9.07 -13.86
N PRO A 6 0.43 9.99 -13.14
CA PRO A 6 1.43 9.60 -12.14
C PRO A 6 0.82 8.75 -11.03
N VAL A 7 1.40 7.57 -10.81
CA VAL A 7 0.95 6.63 -9.79
C VAL A 7 2.08 6.36 -8.80
N ILE A 8 1.77 6.48 -7.51
CA ILE A 8 2.66 6.11 -6.43
C ILE A 8 2.13 4.82 -5.80
N PHE A 9 2.93 3.78 -5.83
CA PHE A 9 2.63 2.51 -5.21
C PHE A 9 3.26 2.41 -3.82
N VAL A 10 2.46 2.31 -2.77
CA VAL A 10 2.97 2.10 -1.42
C VAL A 10 3.07 0.60 -1.15
N GLY A 11 4.31 0.10 -1.16
CA GLY A 11 4.66 -1.30 -0.96
C GLY A 11 5.14 -1.62 0.46
N GLY A 12 5.27 -2.90 0.75
CA GLY A 12 5.78 -3.42 2.03
C GLY A 12 4.88 -4.47 2.66
N LEU A 13 5.33 -5.13 3.73
CA LEU A 13 4.49 -6.10 4.41
C LEU A 13 3.37 -5.40 5.19
N GLY A 14 2.18 -5.98 5.21
CA GLY A 14 1.09 -5.51 6.06
C GLY A 14 1.53 -5.32 7.52
N ARG A 15 1.02 -4.31 8.22
CA ARG A 15 1.41 -3.87 9.57
C ARG A 15 2.72 -3.06 9.65
N SER A 16 3.27 -2.64 8.51
CA SER A 16 4.45 -1.75 8.47
C SER A 16 4.10 -0.25 8.44
N GLY A 17 2.83 0.14 8.57
CA GLY A 17 2.44 1.55 8.61
C GLY A 17 1.98 2.15 7.27
N SER A 18 1.91 1.36 6.20
CA SER A 18 1.52 1.82 4.86
C SER A 18 0.16 2.53 4.80
N THR A 19 -0.83 2.10 5.61
CA THR A 19 -2.13 2.79 5.68
C THR A 19 -2.03 4.17 6.33
N LEU A 20 -1.14 4.35 7.31
CA LEU A 20 -0.88 5.67 7.91
C LEU A 20 -0.22 6.58 6.87
N LEU A 21 0.86 6.11 6.26
CA LEU A 21 1.57 6.87 5.23
C LEU A 21 0.66 7.26 4.07
N GLU A 22 -0.12 6.33 3.54
CA GLU A 22 -1.10 6.58 2.49
C GLU A 22 -2.09 7.68 2.87
N ARG A 23 -2.63 7.62 4.10
CA ARG A 23 -3.58 8.61 4.61
C ARG A 23 -2.96 9.99 4.72
N LEU A 24 -1.71 10.08 5.20
CA LEU A 24 -0.98 11.34 5.28
C LEU A 24 -0.68 11.92 3.89
N LEU A 25 -0.19 11.11 2.97
CA LEU A 25 0.07 11.56 1.59
C LEU A 25 -1.22 11.99 0.87
N GLY A 26 -2.34 11.33 1.17
CA GLY A 26 -3.65 11.66 0.59
C GLY A 26 -4.26 12.99 1.07
N GLU A 27 -3.70 13.63 2.12
CA GLU A 27 -4.10 14.97 2.57
C GLU A 27 -3.36 16.09 1.79
N ILE A 28 -2.31 15.74 1.02
CA ILE A 28 -1.60 16.70 0.20
C ILE A 28 -2.50 17.15 -0.97
N PRO A 29 -2.69 18.45 -1.22
CA PRO A 29 -3.52 18.94 -2.31
C PRO A 29 -3.11 18.37 -3.69
N GLY A 30 -4.09 17.91 -4.45
CA GLY A 30 -3.85 17.27 -5.75
C GLY A 30 -3.38 15.81 -5.67
N VAL A 31 -3.42 15.19 -4.50
CA VAL A 31 -3.14 13.76 -4.31
C VAL A 31 -4.40 13.02 -3.88
N THR A 32 -4.68 11.87 -4.48
CA THR A 32 -5.80 11.00 -4.07
C THR A 32 -5.33 9.62 -3.68
N ALA A 33 -5.77 9.14 -2.50
CA ALA A 33 -5.43 7.83 -1.96
C ALA A 33 -6.57 6.84 -2.18
N LEU A 34 -6.29 5.70 -2.80
CA LEU A 34 -7.30 4.70 -3.17
C LEU A 34 -7.39 3.50 -2.23
N GLY A 35 -6.45 3.34 -1.31
CA GLY A 35 -6.38 2.14 -0.47
C GLY A 35 -5.67 0.98 -1.15
N GLU A 36 -6.06 -0.21 -0.75
CA GLU A 36 -5.52 -1.46 -1.30
C GLU A 36 -6.30 -1.88 -2.54
N VAL A 37 -6.03 -1.24 -3.70
CA VAL A 37 -6.75 -1.47 -4.97
C VAL A 37 -6.71 -2.93 -5.40
N VAL A 38 -5.69 -3.68 -5.01
CA VAL A 38 -5.60 -5.14 -5.20
C VAL A 38 -6.80 -5.91 -4.68
N HIS A 39 -7.52 -5.35 -3.73
CA HIS A 39 -8.72 -5.94 -3.14
C HIS A 39 -10.03 -5.39 -3.71
N LEU A 40 -9.99 -4.38 -4.59
CA LEU A 40 -11.16 -3.70 -5.13
C LEU A 40 -12.17 -4.68 -5.74
N TRP A 41 -11.70 -5.62 -6.56
CA TRP A 41 -12.56 -6.56 -7.24
C TRP A 41 -13.28 -7.54 -6.30
N ALA A 42 -12.56 -8.03 -5.27
CA ALA A 42 -13.13 -8.99 -4.34
C ALA A 42 -13.96 -8.34 -3.25
N ARG A 43 -13.46 -7.25 -2.67
CA ARG A 43 -14.06 -6.64 -1.49
C ARG A 43 -15.00 -5.48 -1.83
N GLY A 44 -14.60 -4.62 -2.80
CA GLY A 44 -15.45 -3.53 -3.27
C GLY A 44 -16.57 -4.05 -4.15
N VAL A 45 -16.25 -4.51 -5.37
CA VAL A 45 -17.25 -4.84 -6.39
C VAL A 45 -18.10 -6.06 -6.03
N ARG A 46 -17.50 -7.14 -5.48
CA ARG A 46 -18.25 -8.37 -5.19
C ARG A 46 -18.82 -8.45 -3.80
N ALA A 47 -18.11 -8.01 -2.80
CA ALA A 47 -18.53 -8.13 -1.39
C ALA A 47 -19.17 -6.84 -0.85
N ASP A 48 -19.17 -5.76 -1.62
CA ASP A 48 -19.74 -4.45 -1.26
C ASP A 48 -19.26 -3.93 0.12
N GLU A 49 -18.00 -4.26 0.48
CA GLU A 49 -17.42 -3.82 1.75
C GLU A 49 -17.37 -2.28 1.81
N PRO A 50 -17.51 -1.67 3.01
CA PRO A 50 -17.51 -0.22 3.15
C PRO A 50 -16.25 0.44 2.58
N CYS A 51 -16.43 1.56 1.89
CA CYS A 51 -15.37 2.51 1.54
C CYS A 51 -14.83 3.23 2.78
N GLY A 52 -13.64 3.81 2.71
CA GLY A 52 -13.07 4.63 3.78
C GLY A 52 -13.96 5.79 4.26
N CYS A 53 -14.89 6.25 3.43
CA CYS A 53 -15.92 7.22 3.80
C CYS A 53 -17.07 6.65 4.65
N GLY A 54 -17.05 5.34 4.94
CA GLY A 54 -18.09 4.65 5.72
C GLY A 54 -19.29 4.15 4.92
N GLN A 55 -19.49 4.60 3.68
CA GLN A 55 -20.57 4.11 2.81
C GLN A 55 -20.20 2.74 2.21
N ALA A 56 -21.21 1.90 1.93
CA ALA A 56 -21.01 0.71 1.10
C ALA A 56 -20.34 1.10 -0.22
N PHE A 57 -19.48 0.24 -0.77
CA PHE A 57 -18.76 0.55 -2.01
C PHE A 57 -19.70 0.96 -3.15
N SER A 58 -20.80 0.26 -3.31
CA SER A 58 -21.83 0.52 -4.33
C SER A 58 -22.56 1.87 -4.15
N ARG A 59 -22.59 2.41 -2.92
CA ARG A 59 -23.24 3.69 -2.59
C ARG A 59 -22.23 4.84 -2.46
N CYS A 60 -20.95 4.57 -2.51
CA CYS A 60 -19.92 5.61 -2.46
C CYS A 60 -19.91 6.41 -3.76
N ALA A 61 -20.25 7.70 -3.68
CA ALA A 61 -20.31 8.58 -4.86
C ALA A 61 -18.99 8.62 -5.63
N PHE A 62 -17.84 8.59 -4.93
CA PHE A 62 -16.53 8.54 -5.56
C PHE A 62 -16.37 7.26 -6.40
N TRP A 63 -16.54 6.08 -5.81
CA TRP A 63 -16.35 4.81 -6.53
C TRP A 63 -17.40 4.57 -7.61
N THR A 64 -18.64 5.07 -7.44
CA THR A 64 -19.66 5.03 -8.49
C THR A 64 -19.20 5.83 -9.72
N LYS A 65 -18.68 7.06 -9.53
CA LYS A 65 -18.14 7.89 -10.61
C LYS A 65 -16.92 7.25 -11.25
N VAL A 66 -15.98 6.72 -10.46
CA VAL A 66 -14.80 6.00 -10.97
C VAL A 66 -15.21 4.82 -11.83
N GLY A 67 -16.18 4.01 -11.38
CA GLY A 67 -16.69 2.88 -12.16
C GLY A 67 -17.33 3.29 -13.48
N ALA A 68 -18.10 4.38 -13.46
CA ALA A 68 -18.71 4.95 -14.65
C ALA A 68 -17.65 5.40 -15.67
N ARG A 69 -16.62 6.13 -15.23
CA ARG A 69 -15.53 6.62 -16.09
C ARG A 69 -14.64 5.49 -16.62
N ALA A 70 -14.23 4.57 -15.74
CA ALA A 70 -13.31 3.51 -16.12
C ALA A 70 -13.95 2.43 -17.01
N PHE A 71 -15.24 2.08 -16.75
CA PHE A 71 -15.86 0.88 -17.32
C PHE A 71 -17.33 1.04 -17.73
N GLY A 72 -17.89 2.24 -17.67
CA GLY A 72 -19.32 2.48 -17.79
C GLY A 72 -20.08 2.21 -16.49
N TYR A 73 -19.78 1.09 -15.84
CA TYR A 73 -20.21 0.73 -14.48
C TYR A 73 -19.47 -0.49 -13.96
N TRP A 74 -19.55 -0.74 -12.64
CA TRP A 74 -18.97 -1.93 -12.04
C TRP A 74 -19.80 -3.17 -12.41
N ARG A 75 -19.13 -4.20 -12.99
CA ARG A 75 -19.76 -5.49 -13.34
C ARG A 75 -19.11 -6.62 -12.57
N GLU A 76 -19.92 -7.49 -12.00
CA GLU A 76 -19.40 -8.67 -11.30
C GLU A 76 -18.65 -9.61 -12.26
N SER A 77 -19.11 -9.77 -13.50
CA SER A 77 -18.42 -10.58 -14.52
C SER A 77 -16.97 -10.10 -14.77
N ARG A 78 -16.77 -8.77 -14.83
CA ARG A 78 -15.42 -8.19 -14.94
C ARG A 78 -14.60 -8.45 -13.69
N ALA A 79 -15.18 -8.34 -12.50
CA ALA A 79 -14.49 -8.65 -11.26
C ALA A 79 -14.03 -10.11 -11.21
N VAL A 80 -14.87 -11.06 -11.61
CA VAL A 80 -14.52 -12.48 -11.71
C VAL A 80 -13.38 -12.70 -12.70
N MET A 81 -13.44 -12.08 -13.89
CA MET A 81 -12.38 -12.15 -14.89
C MET A 81 -11.04 -11.65 -14.34
N LEU A 82 -11.03 -10.45 -13.74
CA LEU A 82 -9.82 -9.84 -13.21
C LEU A 82 -9.24 -10.58 -11.99
N LEU A 83 -10.07 -11.20 -11.17
CA LEU A 83 -9.61 -12.10 -10.11
C LEU A 83 -8.98 -13.38 -10.67
N ARG A 84 -9.48 -13.91 -11.80
CA ARG A 84 -8.84 -15.03 -12.52
C ARG A 84 -7.48 -14.61 -13.09
N LEU A 85 -7.41 -13.46 -13.78
CA LEU A 85 -6.14 -12.92 -14.29
C LEU A 85 -5.14 -12.71 -13.15
N ARG A 86 -5.56 -12.07 -12.05
CA ARG A 86 -4.73 -11.94 -10.84
C ARG A 86 -4.15 -13.26 -10.38
N SER A 87 -4.96 -14.33 -10.36
CA SER A 87 -4.50 -15.66 -9.94
C SER A 87 -3.42 -16.25 -10.83
N ARG A 88 -3.29 -15.76 -12.05
CA ARG A 88 -2.35 -16.23 -13.07
C ARG A 88 -1.10 -15.35 -13.18
N VAL A 89 -1.24 -14.02 -13.10
CA VAL A 89 -0.14 -13.08 -13.35
C VAL A 89 0.42 -12.43 -12.08
N ASP A 90 -0.42 -12.06 -11.13
CA ASP A 90 -0.03 -11.37 -9.88
C ASP A 90 0.17 -12.37 -8.72
N ARG A 91 1.33 -13.01 -8.71
CA ARG A 91 1.70 -14.00 -7.68
C ARG A 91 3.16 -13.85 -7.29
N THR A 92 3.46 -13.94 -6.00
CA THR A 92 4.82 -13.86 -5.46
C THR A 92 5.78 -14.85 -6.14
N ARG A 93 5.31 -16.07 -6.49
CA ARG A 93 6.10 -17.08 -7.21
C ARG A 93 6.55 -16.65 -8.62
N ARG A 94 5.96 -15.61 -9.20
CA ARG A 94 6.33 -15.07 -10.50
C ARG A 94 7.39 -13.98 -10.44
N ILE A 95 7.64 -13.43 -9.27
CA ILE A 95 8.64 -12.38 -9.07
C ILE A 95 10.01 -12.77 -9.64
N PRO A 96 10.54 -14.00 -9.44
CA PRO A 96 11.82 -14.38 -10.05
C PRO A 96 11.81 -14.28 -11.58
N GLY A 97 10.71 -14.69 -12.25
CA GLY A 97 10.57 -14.55 -13.70
C GLY A 97 10.61 -13.07 -14.13
N PHE A 98 9.83 -12.21 -13.48
CA PHE A 98 9.90 -10.76 -13.72
C PHE A 98 11.30 -10.20 -13.46
N ALA A 99 11.95 -10.63 -12.37
CA ALA A 99 13.30 -10.19 -12.02
C ALA A 99 14.34 -10.55 -13.09
N LEU A 100 14.16 -11.66 -13.78
CA LEU A 100 15.03 -12.11 -14.87
C LEU A 100 14.60 -11.60 -16.27
N GLY A 101 13.54 -10.78 -16.36
CA GLY A 101 13.00 -10.31 -17.63
C GLY A 101 12.20 -11.39 -18.40
N LEU A 102 11.93 -12.53 -17.77
CA LEU A 102 11.18 -13.65 -18.35
C LEU A 102 9.68 -13.47 -18.07
N VAL A 103 9.07 -12.47 -18.72
CA VAL A 103 7.63 -12.23 -18.59
C VAL A 103 6.88 -13.28 -19.39
N THR A 104 6.03 -14.04 -18.71
CA THR A 104 5.14 -15.01 -19.35
C THR A 104 3.71 -14.49 -19.29
N ARG A 105 2.85 -14.90 -20.25
CA ARG A 105 1.44 -14.49 -20.32
C ARG A 105 1.26 -12.97 -20.51
N GLU A 106 2.01 -12.41 -21.45
CA GLU A 106 2.04 -10.94 -21.68
C GLU A 106 0.64 -10.37 -21.96
N ALA A 107 -0.18 -11.03 -22.77
CA ALA A 107 -1.55 -10.59 -23.06
C ALA A 107 -2.42 -10.56 -21.79
N GLU A 108 -2.36 -11.59 -20.94
CA GLU A 108 -3.09 -11.65 -19.66
C GLU A 108 -2.58 -10.57 -18.68
N LEU A 109 -1.26 -10.31 -18.68
CA LEU A 109 -0.66 -9.26 -17.87
C LEU A 109 -1.11 -7.88 -18.35
N ALA A 110 -1.05 -7.63 -19.65
CA ALA A 110 -1.47 -6.36 -20.26
C ALA A 110 -2.95 -6.06 -19.96
N GLU A 111 -3.83 -7.05 -20.09
CA GLU A 111 -5.25 -6.93 -19.75
C GLU A 111 -5.45 -6.60 -18.26
N TYR A 112 -4.73 -7.32 -17.39
CA TYR A 112 -4.79 -7.11 -15.94
C TYR A 112 -4.35 -5.72 -15.56
N VAL A 113 -3.19 -5.24 -16.04
CA VAL A 113 -2.65 -3.91 -15.74
C VAL A 113 -3.48 -2.80 -16.38
N SER A 114 -4.00 -3.00 -17.61
CA SER A 114 -4.90 -2.04 -18.27
C SER A 114 -6.12 -1.71 -17.38
N ALA A 115 -6.65 -2.69 -16.65
CA ALA A 115 -7.75 -2.42 -15.72
C ALA A 115 -7.35 -1.49 -14.57
N TYR A 116 -6.13 -1.62 -14.03
CA TYR A 116 -5.61 -0.70 -13.01
C TYR A 116 -5.38 0.69 -13.58
N MET A 117 -4.75 0.80 -14.75
CA MET A 117 -4.52 2.10 -15.40
C MET A 117 -5.84 2.87 -15.61
N ARG A 118 -6.90 2.17 -16.04
CA ARG A 118 -8.24 2.77 -16.18
C ARG A 118 -8.81 3.25 -14.86
N ILE A 119 -8.62 2.49 -13.78
CA ILE A 119 -9.06 2.87 -12.43
C ILE A 119 -8.30 4.12 -11.97
N TYR A 120 -6.97 4.14 -12.13
CA TYR A 120 -6.13 5.26 -11.70
C TYR A 120 -6.48 6.53 -12.46
N ALA A 121 -6.61 6.47 -13.79
CA ALA A 121 -6.99 7.62 -14.61
C ALA A 121 -8.38 8.16 -14.22
N ALA A 122 -9.37 7.26 -14.08
CA ALA A 122 -10.71 7.65 -13.66
C ALA A 122 -10.77 8.23 -12.24
N ALA A 123 -9.96 7.67 -11.33
CA ALA A 123 -9.90 8.17 -9.94
C ALA A 123 -9.25 9.55 -9.87
N ALA A 124 -8.20 9.79 -10.63
CA ALA A 124 -7.57 11.09 -10.76
C ALA A 124 -8.55 12.14 -11.29
N GLU A 125 -9.28 11.81 -12.35
CA GLU A 125 -10.28 12.71 -12.94
C GLU A 125 -11.42 13.01 -11.96
N VAL A 126 -11.94 12.00 -11.27
CA VAL A 126 -13.06 12.17 -10.31
C VAL A 126 -12.64 12.97 -9.07
N ALA A 127 -11.38 12.85 -8.65
CA ALA A 127 -10.84 13.57 -7.49
C ALA A 127 -10.22 14.93 -7.86
N ASP A 128 -10.14 15.28 -9.14
CA ASP A 128 -9.34 16.42 -9.63
C ASP A 128 -7.91 16.37 -9.09
N ALA A 129 -7.31 15.18 -9.16
CA ALA A 129 -6.00 14.89 -8.58
C ALA A 129 -4.91 14.74 -9.66
N ARG A 130 -3.73 15.26 -9.36
CA ARG A 130 -2.54 15.13 -10.21
C ARG A 130 -1.82 13.80 -9.99
N VAL A 131 -1.97 13.21 -8.80
CA VAL A 131 -1.28 11.99 -8.40
C VAL A 131 -2.23 11.02 -7.72
N VAL A 132 -2.12 9.75 -8.04
CA VAL A 132 -2.88 8.66 -7.43
C VAL A 132 -1.97 7.81 -6.55
N ILE A 133 -2.43 7.44 -5.35
CA ILE A 133 -1.73 6.52 -4.46
C ILE A 133 -2.49 5.20 -4.37
N ASP A 134 -1.80 4.10 -4.65
CA ASP A 134 -2.24 2.73 -4.41
C ASP A 134 -1.40 2.08 -3.31
N SER A 135 -1.99 1.76 -2.18
CA SER A 135 -1.32 1.09 -1.07
C SER A 135 -1.56 -0.42 -1.04
N SER A 136 -1.63 -1.06 -2.19
CA SER A 136 -1.86 -2.51 -2.31
C SER A 136 -0.78 -3.38 -1.65
N LYS A 137 0.38 -2.86 -1.34
CA LYS A 137 1.48 -3.47 -0.57
C LYS A 137 2.22 -4.62 -1.25
N HIS A 138 1.53 -5.40 -2.10
CA HIS A 138 2.07 -6.62 -2.68
C HIS A 138 3.16 -6.35 -3.71
N ALA A 139 4.37 -6.83 -3.49
CA ALA A 139 5.46 -6.69 -4.45
C ALA A 139 5.10 -7.28 -5.82
N SER A 140 4.37 -8.41 -5.86
CA SER A 140 3.94 -9.03 -7.13
C SER A 140 3.11 -8.08 -8.01
N LEU A 141 2.23 -7.27 -7.41
CA LEU A 141 1.49 -6.26 -8.16
C LEU A 141 2.40 -5.13 -8.63
N ALA A 142 3.33 -4.66 -7.78
CA ALA A 142 4.31 -3.66 -8.20
C ALA A 142 5.13 -4.13 -9.43
N TYR A 143 5.54 -5.40 -9.47
CA TYR A 143 6.18 -6.00 -10.65
C TYR A 143 5.27 -6.02 -11.88
N CYS A 144 4.00 -6.37 -11.71
CA CYS A 144 3.04 -6.34 -12.82
C CYS A 144 2.88 -4.93 -13.39
N LEU A 145 2.73 -3.92 -12.52
CA LEU A 145 2.55 -2.52 -12.92
C LEU A 145 3.82 -1.96 -13.58
N SER A 146 5.00 -2.18 -12.96
CA SER A 146 6.27 -1.65 -13.47
C SER A 146 6.72 -2.26 -14.80
N ALA A 147 6.13 -3.39 -15.21
CA ALA A 147 6.39 -3.99 -16.51
C ALA A 147 5.75 -3.21 -17.68
N THR A 148 4.76 -2.34 -17.39
CA THR A 148 3.95 -1.69 -18.43
C THR A 148 3.75 -0.19 -18.22
N MET A 149 4.13 0.35 -17.08
CA MET A 149 3.99 1.77 -16.76
C MET A 149 5.18 2.28 -15.95
N ASP A 150 5.45 3.59 -16.03
CA ASP A 150 6.39 4.25 -15.13
C ASP A 150 5.81 4.30 -13.73
N LEU A 151 6.35 3.48 -12.84
CA LEU A 151 5.86 3.29 -11.47
C LEU A 151 6.86 3.87 -10.46
N ARG A 152 6.37 4.75 -9.59
CA ARG A 152 7.13 5.20 -8.41
C ARG A 152 6.66 4.39 -7.21
N VAL A 153 7.60 3.79 -6.48
CA VAL A 153 7.30 2.94 -5.32
C VAL A 153 7.80 3.57 -4.05
N VAL A 154 6.93 3.71 -3.06
CA VAL A 154 7.33 4.00 -1.68
C VAL A 154 7.35 2.68 -0.91
N HIS A 155 8.54 2.23 -0.58
CA HIS A 155 8.77 0.98 0.15
C HIS A 155 8.75 1.22 1.65
N MET A 156 7.62 0.92 2.27
CA MET A 156 7.41 1.09 3.71
C MET A 156 8.02 -0.07 4.49
N VAL A 157 9.09 0.20 5.21
CA VAL A 157 9.81 -0.78 6.05
C VAL A 157 9.53 -0.52 7.51
N ARG A 158 9.45 -1.57 8.31
CA ARG A 158 9.36 -1.54 9.77
C ARG A 158 10.12 -2.71 10.36
N ASP A 159 10.65 -2.56 11.57
CA ASP A 159 11.31 -3.63 12.30
C ASP A 159 10.48 -4.93 12.27
N PRO A 160 11.02 -6.04 11.73
CA PRO A 160 10.28 -7.30 11.61
C PRO A 160 9.79 -7.86 12.95
N ARG A 161 10.46 -7.54 14.05
CA ARG A 161 10.06 -7.94 15.41
C ARG A 161 8.79 -7.20 15.84
N ALA A 162 8.71 -5.91 15.55
CA ALA A 162 7.51 -5.09 15.78
C ALA A 162 6.36 -5.51 14.85
N VAL A 163 6.65 -5.82 13.59
CA VAL A 163 5.67 -6.35 12.63
C VAL A 163 5.12 -7.69 13.11
N ALA A 164 5.98 -8.63 13.53
CA ALA A 164 5.57 -9.94 14.03
C ALA A 164 4.73 -9.82 15.31
N ALA A 165 5.10 -8.93 16.23
CA ALA A 165 4.30 -8.63 17.41
C ALA A 165 2.92 -8.06 17.02
N SER A 166 2.85 -7.17 16.04
CA SER A 166 1.59 -6.62 15.53
C SER A 166 0.68 -7.68 14.88
N TRP A 167 1.25 -8.63 14.12
CA TRP A 167 0.49 -9.73 13.52
C TRP A 167 -0.10 -10.73 14.52
N ARG A 168 0.43 -10.80 15.74
CA ARG A 168 -0.12 -11.61 16.83
C ARG A 168 -1.31 -10.97 17.53
N ARG A 169 -1.47 -9.64 17.42
CA ARG A 169 -2.56 -8.92 18.10
C ARG A 169 -3.93 -9.33 17.54
N ARG A 170 -4.90 -9.41 18.41
CA ARG A 170 -6.30 -9.57 18.03
C ARG A 170 -6.85 -8.21 17.60
N VAL A 171 -7.10 -8.06 16.33
CA VAL A 171 -7.74 -6.87 15.75
C VAL A 171 -9.02 -7.34 15.08
N ARG A 172 -10.12 -6.64 15.31
CA ARG A 172 -11.39 -6.90 14.65
C ARG A 172 -11.49 -6.02 13.40
N ARG A 173 -12.11 -6.56 12.37
CA ARG A 173 -12.46 -5.80 11.19
C ARG A 173 -13.60 -4.85 11.53
N PRO A 174 -13.56 -3.57 11.13
CA PRO A 174 -14.68 -2.66 11.34
C PRO A 174 -15.92 -3.06 10.53
N GLU A 175 -15.71 -3.72 9.38
CA GLU A 175 -16.75 -4.04 8.40
C GLU A 175 -17.73 -5.13 8.90
N ASP A 176 -17.23 -6.17 9.54
CA ASP A 176 -18.02 -7.35 9.91
C ASP A 176 -17.76 -7.84 11.35
N GLY A 177 -16.93 -7.12 12.12
CA GLY A 177 -16.53 -7.48 13.48
C GLY A 177 -15.67 -8.74 13.58
N ARG A 178 -15.39 -9.44 12.47
CA ARG A 178 -14.60 -10.66 12.45
C ARG A 178 -13.14 -10.39 12.79
N PRO A 179 -12.46 -11.36 13.43
CA PRO A 179 -11.04 -11.20 13.72
C PRO A 179 -10.22 -11.18 12.43
N MET A 180 -9.26 -10.23 12.33
CA MET A 180 -8.27 -10.26 11.27
C MET A 180 -7.34 -11.47 11.42
N ALA A 181 -6.80 -11.92 10.28
CA ALA A 181 -5.83 -13.00 10.26
C ALA A 181 -4.65 -12.72 11.21
N ARG A 182 -4.17 -13.75 11.88
CA ARG A 182 -3.00 -13.71 12.76
C ARG A 182 -1.95 -14.67 12.22
N TRP A 183 -0.71 -14.24 12.24
CA TRP A 183 0.41 -15.06 11.80
C TRP A 183 1.37 -15.35 12.96
N PRO A 184 1.93 -16.57 13.00
CA PRO A 184 3.04 -16.87 13.90
C PRO A 184 4.29 -16.08 13.49
N PRO A 185 5.21 -15.77 14.42
CA PRO A 185 6.39 -14.96 14.18
C PRO A 185 7.28 -15.45 13.03
N ALA A 186 7.52 -16.76 12.94
CA ALA A 186 8.32 -17.33 11.84
C ALA A 186 7.70 -17.05 10.46
N ARG A 187 6.37 -17.28 10.32
CA ARG A 187 5.67 -16.95 9.07
C ARG A 187 5.77 -15.48 8.74
N THR A 188 5.60 -14.61 9.73
CA THR A 188 5.73 -13.17 9.52
C THR A 188 7.13 -12.79 9.08
N ALA A 189 8.17 -13.35 9.71
CA ALA A 189 9.58 -13.11 9.36
C ALA A 189 9.88 -13.53 7.91
N LEU A 190 9.45 -14.72 7.48
CA LEU A 190 9.65 -15.20 6.10
C LEU A 190 8.92 -14.35 5.07
N HIS A 191 7.68 -13.95 5.35
CA HIS A 191 6.95 -13.04 4.45
C HIS A 191 7.57 -11.64 4.45
N TRP A 192 8.06 -11.15 5.58
CA TRP A 192 8.77 -9.88 5.68
C TRP A 192 10.04 -9.92 4.83
N LEU A 193 10.85 -10.96 4.98
CA LEU A 193 12.07 -11.16 4.19
C LEU A 193 11.75 -11.19 2.68
N ALA A 194 10.80 -12.04 2.27
CA ALA A 194 10.47 -12.21 0.87
C ALA A 194 9.91 -10.92 0.22
N GLN A 195 9.01 -10.21 0.90
CA GLN A 195 8.44 -8.97 0.36
C GLN A 195 9.48 -7.85 0.27
N ASN A 196 10.28 -7.65 1.32
CA ASN A 196 11.28 -6.60 1.31
C ASN A 196 12.40 -6.89 0.31
N LEU A 197 12.87 -8.15 0.22
CA LEU A 197 13.83 -8.54 -0.82
C LEU A 197 13.29 -8.30 -2.23
N ALA A 198 12.01 -8.57 -2.46
CA ALA A 198 11.38 -8.31 -3.75
C ALA A 198 11.42 -6.82 -4.12
N PHE A 199 11.18 -5.90 -3.19
CA PHE A 199 11.31 -4.46 -3.44
C PHE A 199 12.76 -4.02 -3.65
N GLU A 200 13.75 -4.62 -2.96
CA GLU A 200 15.17 -4.35 -3.25
C GLU A 200 15.54 -4.80 -4.67
N VAL A 201 15.11 -5.99 -5.08
CA VAL A 201 15.33 -6.47 -6.45
C VAL A 201 14.63 -5.56 -7.47
N LEU A 202 13.43 -5.09 -7.19
CA LEU A 202 12.72 -4.15 -8.06
C LEU A 202 13.50 -2.83 -8.23
N ARG A 203 14.08 -2.32 -7.15
CA ARG A 203 14.98 -1.15 -7.17
C ARG A 203 16.22 -1.39 -8.03
N TRP A 204 16.87 -2.56 -7.88
CA TRP A 204 18.04 -2.91 -8.70
C TRP A 204 17.72 -3.02 -10.18
N ARG A 205 16.48 -3.29 -10.53
CA ARG A 205 16.00 -3.29 -11.92
C ARG A 205 15.72 -1.90 -12.48
N GLY A 206 15.99 -0.85 -11.74
CA GLY A 206 15.85 0.55 -12.18
C GLY A 206 14.50 1.19 -11.92
N VAL A 207 13.57 0.51 -11.23
CA VAL A 207 12.33 1.15 -10.77
C VAL A 207 12.66 2.13 -9.64
N GLN A 208 12.10 3.33 -9.67
CA GLN A 208 12.25 4.29 -8.59
C GLN A 208 11.60 3.75 -7.31
N VAL A 209 12.40 3.30 -6.35
CA VAL A 209 11.93 2.77 -5.06
C VAL A 209 12.54 3.61 -3.94
N ILE A 210 11.69 4.40 -3.28
CA ILE A 210 12.04 5.23 -2.13
C ILE A 210 11.72 4.44 -0.86
N ARG A 211 12.72 4.24 0.01
CA ARG A 211 12.51 3.56 1.27
C ARG A 211 12.12 4.54 2.37
N VAL A 212 11.06 4.20 3.11
CA VAL A 212 10.61 4.95 4.29
C VAL A 212 10.54 4.01 5.49
N HIS A 213 11.20 4.37 6.58
CA HIS A 213 11.10 3.63 7.84
C HIS A 213 9.87 4.11 8.62
N TYR A 214 9.10 3.15 9.13
CA TYR A 214 7.95 3.46 9.99
C TYR A 214 8.37 4.25 11.23
N GLU A 215 9.52 3.90 11.78
CA GLU A 215 10.08 4.52 12.97
C GLU A 215 10.38 5.99 12.73
N ASP A 216 10.95 6.36 11.57
CA ASP A 216 11.22 7.76 11.20
C ASP A 216 9.90 8.54 10.99
N LEU A 217 8.91 7.90 10.34
CA LEU A 217 7.60 8.51 10.13
C LEU A 217 6.90 8.82 11.47
N ILE A 218 7.11 8.02 12.51
CA ILE A 218 6.51 8.25 13.83
C ILE A 218 7.35 9.23 14.66
N ALA A 219 8.67 9.19 14.57
CA ALA A 219 9.57 10.02 15.37
C ALA A 219 9.69 11.45 14.82
N GLN A 220 9.70 11.59 13.50
CA GLN A 220 9.91 12.86 12.78
C GLN A 220 8.95 12.96 11.58
N PRO A 221 7.64 13.01 11.82
CA PRO A 221 6.64 12.91 10.76
C PRO A 221 6.72 14.05 9.75
N VAL A 222 6.91 15.28 10.19
CA VAL A 222 7.03 16.46 9.31
C VAL A 222 8.24 16.33 8.40
N THR A 223 9.43 16.10 8.98
CA THR A 223 10.67 15.93 8.21
C THR A 223 10.58 14.79 7.21
N THR A 224 10.04 13.63 7.64
CA THR A 224 9.89 12.46 6.78
C THR A 224 8.95 12.72 5.61
N LEU A 225 7.80 13.36 5.87
CA LEU A 225 6.85 13.67 4.79
C LEU A 225 7.33 14.77 3.87
N THR A 226 7.99 15.81 4.38
CA THR A 226 8.58 16.87 3.56
C THR A 226 9.60 16.29 2.57
N GLY A 227 10.55 15.48 3.07
CA GLY A 227 11.54 14.82 2.24
C GLY A 227 10.90 13.91 1.19
N LEU A 228 9.93 13.10 1.60
CA LEU A 228 9.23 12.19 0.71
C LEU A 228 8.40 12.94 -0.35
N ALA A 229 7.69 14.01 0.03
CA ALA A 229 6.90 14.82 -0.89
C ALA A 229 7.78 15.51 -1.95
N ALA A 230 8.95 16.01 -1.54
CA ALA A 230 9.93 16.59 -2.46
C ALA A 230 10.49 15.55 -3.43
N GLU A 231 10.92 14.36 -2.94
CA GLU A 231 11.47 13.28 -3.79
C GLU A 231 10.43 12.74 -4.79
N LEU A 232 9.16 12.69 -4.38
CA LEU A 232 8.03 12.27 -5.22
C LEU A 232 7.47 13.41 -6.10
N ARG A 233 7.94 14.64 -5.91
CA ARG A 233 7.43 15.84 -6.60
C ARG A 233 5.92 16.03 -6.43
N LEU A 234 5.43 15.86 -5.20
CA LEU A 234 4.01 15.99 -4.87
C LEU A 234 3.58 17.43 -4.68
N THR A 235 4.48 18.27 -4.24
CA THR A 235 4.21 19.68 -3.95
C THR A 235 5.47 20.51 -4.16
N ASP A 236 5.26 21.75 -4.58
CA ASP A 236 6.31 22.78 -4.71
C ASP A 236 6.29 23.75 -3.52
N SER A 237 5.33 23.62 -2.61
CA SER A 237 5.15 24.51 -1.46
C SER A 237 5.11 23.74 -0.14
N PRO A 238 5.85 24.17 0.89
CA PRO A 238 5.80 23.59 2.24
C PRO A 238 4.42 23.74 2.93
N GLU A 239 3.62 24.73 2.57
CA GLU A 239 2.26 24.97 3.11
C GLU A 239 1.29 23.80 2.85
N CYS A 240 1.61 22.94 1.87
CA CYS A 240 0.82 21.74 1.60
C CYS A 240 0.85 20.71 2.75
N LEU A 241 1.65 20.91 3.78
CA LEU A 241 1.78 20.04 4.95
C LEU A 241 1.22 20.67 6.25
N ASP A 242 0.43 21.74 6.16
CA ASP A 242 -0.17 22.41 7.34
C ASP A 242 -1.15 21.52 8.13
N PHE A 243 -1.51 20.36 7.60
CA PHE A 243 -2.36 19.37 8.28
C PHE A 243 -1.61 18.52 9.31
N ILE A 244 -0.28 18.63 9.40
CA ILE A 244 0.58 17.77 10.23
C ILE A 244 1.54 18.61 11.09
N ASP A 245 1.76 18.16 12.33
CA ASP A 245 2.84 18.59 13.20
C ASP A 245 3.61 17.38 13.77
N GLU A 246 4.60 17.60 14.62
CA GLU A 246 5.46 16.53 15.17
C GLU A 246 4.71 15.54 16.09
N ARG A 247 3.49 15.82 16.49
CA ARG A 247 2.71 14.97 17.42
C ARG A 247 1.41 14.46 16.83
N LYS A 248 0.81 15.17 15.90
CA LYS A 248 -0.52 14.89 15.38
C LYS A 248 -0.67 15.29 13.92
N ALA A 249 -1.65 14.68 13.26
CA ALA A 249 -2.11 15.10 11.95
C ALA A 249 -3.64 15.20 11.93
N ARG A 250 -4.17 16.07 11.08
CA ARG A 250 -5.59 16.18 10.82
C ARG A 250 -5.90 15.45 9.50
N LEU A 251 -6.72 14.40 9.57
CA LEU A 251 -7.13 13.61 8.43
C LEU A 251 -8.57 13.94 8.02
N GLY A 252 -8.77 14.12 6.75
CA GLY A 252 -10.08 14.25 6.12
C GLY A 252 -10.75 12.89 5.85
N VAL A 253 -11.88 12.91 5.16
CA VAL A 253 -12.53 11.69 4.66
C VAL A 253 -11.78 11.19 3.43
N ALA A 254 -11.45 9.89 3.39
CA ALA A 254 -10.81 9.27 2.24
C ALA A 254 -11.69 8.18 1.63
N HIS A 255 -11.59 8.00 0.31
CA HIS A 255 -12.33 6.99 -0.43
C HIS A 255 -11.49 5.75 -0.70
N THR A 256 -10.92 5.16 0.36
CA THR A 256 -10.01 4.03 0.27
C THR A 256 -10.72 2.68 0.23
N VAL A 257 -10.25 1.77 -0.61
CA VAL A 257 -10.71 0.38 -0.66
C VAL A 257 -9.86 -0.48 0.25
N SER A 258 -10.48 -1.25 1.13
CA SER A 258 -9.79 -2.21 1.99
C SER A 258 -8.65 -1.61 2.84
N GLY A 259 -8.11 -2.34 3.74
CA GLY A 259 -6.97 -1.92 4.55
C GLY A 259 -7.19 -2.07 6.05
N ASN A 260 -6.30 -1.43 6.81
CA ASN A 260 -6.36 -1.38 8.26
C ASN A 260 -7.52 -0.45 8.70
N PRO A 261 -8.13 -0.65 9.90
CA PRO A 261 -9.14 0.25 10.47
C PRO A 261 -8.78 1.74 10.47
N MET A 262 -7.49 2.09 10.45
CA MET A 262 -6.99 3.45 10.28
C MET A 262 -7.55 4.17 9.04
N ARG A 263 -7.98 3.46 8.01
CA ARG A 263 -8.58 4.04 6.80
C ARG A 263 -9.89 4.82 7.06
N PHE A 264 -10.55 4.54 8.16
CA PHE A 264 -11.77 5.24 8.60
C PHE A 264 -11.49 6.42 9.54
N ALA A 265 -10.22 6.65 9.92
CA ALA A 265 -9.89 7.75 10.81
C ALA A 265 -10.15 9.09 10.15
N VAL A 266 -10.87 9.97 10.84
CA VAL A 266 -11.17 11.36 10.47
C VAL A 266 -10.91 12.25 11.67
N GLY A 267 -10.43 13.47 11.43
CA GLY A 267 -10.05 14.39 12.49
C GLY A 267 -8.61 14.20 12.94
N HIS A 268 -8.31 14.54 14.19
CA HIS A 268 -6.95 14.49 14.71
C HIS A 268 -6.54 13.06 15.06
N ILE A 269 -5.37 12.67 14.59
CA ILE A 269 -4.67 11.45 14.98
C ILE A 269 -3.35 11.81 15.65
N GLU A 270 -2.92 11.03 16.63
CA GLU A 270 -1.62 11.19 17.27
C GLU A 270 -0.62 10.15 16.80
N PHE A 271 0.62 10.58 16.57
CA PHE A 271 1.75 9.70 16.32
C PHE A 271 2.17 9.05 17.64
N ARG A 272 1.81 7.78 17.78
CA ARG A 272 2.19 7.00 18.97
C ARG A 272 2.97 5.79 18.52
N ASP A 273 4.18 5.65 18.99
CA ASP A 273 4.89 4.40 18.85
C ASP A 273 4.25 3.35 19.77
N ARG A 274 3.56 2.41 19.15
CA ARG A 274 2.90 1.31 19.86
C ARG A 274 3.87 0.13 19.92
N HIS A 275 4.75 0.13 20.88
CA HIS A 275 5.66 -0.99 21.12
C HIS A 275 4.86 -2.23 21.52
N ALA A 276 4.68 -3.14 20.56
CA ALA A 276 4.25 -4.49 20.88
C ALA A 276 5.52 -5.35 20.95
N THR A 277 5.77 -5.99 22.07
CA THR A 277 6.95 -6.81 22.28
C THR A 277 6.67 -8.28 22.04
N LEU A 278 7.68 -9.00 21.53
CA LEU A 278 7.70 -10.45 21.44
C LEU A 278 8.43 -11.05 22.65
N PRO A 279 8.03 -12.27 23.12
CA PRO A 279 8.87 -13.04 24.01
C PRO A 279 10.28 -13.23 23.43
N ALA A 280 11.31 -13.27 24.30
CA ALA A 280 12.71 -13.29 23.88
C ALA A 280 13.03 -14.37 22.83
N ARG A 281 12.56 -15.62 23.02
CA ARG A 281 12.78 -16.69 22.04
C ARG A 281 12.21 -16.39 20.66
N GLN A 282 11.03 -15.76 20.58
CA GLN A 282 10.39 -15.40 19.31
C GLN A 282 11.08 -14.21 18.66
N ARG A 283 11.56 -13.27 19.45
CA ARG A 283 12.35 -12.13 18.99
C ARG A 283 13.65 -12.61 18.34
N TRP A 284 14.36 -13.52 19.00
CA TRP A 284 15.55 -14.19 18.48
C TRP A 284 15.28 -14.91 17.15
N LEU A 285 14.21 -15.70 17.09
CA LEU A 285 13.82 -16.40 15.87
C LEU A 285 13.58 -15.42 14.69
N VAL A 286 12.84 -14.33 14.93
CA VAL A 286 12.60 -13.32 13.90
C VAL A 286 13.91 -12.67 13.46
N THR A 287 14.78 -12.27 14.40
CA THR A 287 16.10 -11.70 14.10
C THR A 287 16.94 -12.67 13.26
N ALA A 288 17.03 -13.94 13.66
CA ALA A 288 17.82 -14.96 12.95
C ALA A 288 17.31 -15.22 11.52
N LEU A 289 15.98 -15.11 11.28
CA LEU A 289 15.41 -15.28 9.95
C LEU A 289 15.55 -14.04 9.07
N THR A 290 15.75 -12.85 9.65
CA THR A 290 15.69 -11.58 8.90
C THR A 290 16.99 -10.78 8.96
N TRP A 291 18.04 -11.27 9.62
CA TRP A 291 19.27 -10.54 9.90
C TRP A 291 19.93 -9.87 8.68
N PRO A 292 19.95 -10.45 7.45
CA PRO A 292 20.63 -9.78 6.35
C PRO A 292 19.95 -8.45 5.98
N LEU A 293 18.61 -8.45 5.94
CA LEU A 293 17.85 -7.22 5.66
C LEU A 293 17.74 -6.30 6.87
N LEU A 294 17.80 -6.83 8.12
CA LEU A 294 17.93 -5.99 9.31
C LEU A 294 19.18 -5.10 9.21
N LEU A 295 20.33 -5.69 8.87
CA LEU A 295 21.57 -4.93 8.67
C LEU A 295 21.47 -3.94 7.51
N LEU A 296 20.92 -4.38 6.36
CA LEU A 296 20.75 -3.52 5.18
C LEU A 296 19.87 -2.29 5.49
N TYR A 297 18.90 -2.44 6.41
CA TYR A 297 17.97 -1.39 6.79
C TYR A 297 18.40 -0.63 8.06
N GLY A 298 19.58 -0.92 8.61
CA GLY A 298 20.11 -0.20 9.78
C GLY A 298 19.46 -0.57 11.11
N TYR A 299 18.72 -1.70 11.18
CA TYR A 299 18.15 -2.17 12.43
C TYR A 299 19.18 -2.93 13.27
N PRO A 300 19.23 -2.72 14.60
CA PRO A 300 20.15 -3.46 15.47
C PRO A 300 19.78 -4.94 15.55
N LEU A 301 20.78 -5.83 15.61
CA LEU A 301 20.55 -7.26 15.81
C LEU A 301 20.26 -7.61 17.27
N ALA A 302 20.92 -6.90 18.21
CA ALA A 302 20.67 -7.02 19.63
C ALA A 302 19.64 -5.99 20.11
N TYR A 303 18.81 -6.38 21.09
CA TYR A 303 17.84 -5.54 21.78
C TYR A 303 17.95 -5.75 23.28
#